data_fbb1f49a6f2b1ee284185df50a70bab8
#
_entry.id   fbb1f49a6f2b1ee284185df50a70bab8
#
_cell.length_a   1.000
_cell.length_b   1.000
_cell.length_c   1.000
_cell.angle_alpha   90.00
_cell.angle_beta   90.00
_cell.angle_gamma   90.00
#
_symmetry.space_group_name_H-M   'P 1'
#
loop_
_entity.id
_entity.type
_entity.pdbx_description
1 polymer ?
#
loop_
_entity_poly.entity_id
_entity_poly.type
_entity_poly.pdbx_seq_one_letter_code
_entity_poly.pdbx_strand_id
1 'polypeptide(L)'
;MAFTYNDPVIFAEYAIDVADACHERGIKTVAVTAGYITDDARPEFYRHMDAANVDLKAFTDAFYHRLCFAQLEPVLDTLKYLRHETNVWFEVTTLLIPGENDSDAELHRAAEWFAENLGPDVPWHFTAFHPDFKMLDKPHTPAGTLTRAREIARSKGLHYVYTGNVHDREGGSTWCPGCGGLLIERDWYELGEWNLEPNSQTELSASLGQCRSCGHEIAGVFEEVRGDWGARRLPVRMGTAGLTC
;
A
#
# COMPACT_ATOMS: atom_id res chain seq x y z
N MET A 1 -10.00 -6.48 9.06
CA MET A 1 -10.23 -7.53 8.04
C MET A 1 -9.57 -7.11 6.75
N ALA A 2 -8.77 -7.96 6.12
CA ALA A 2 -8.22 -7.68 4.79
C ALA A 2 -8.86 -8.63 3.75
N PHE A 3 -9.38 -8.06 2.67
CA PHE A 3 -9.84 -8.79 1.49
C PHE A 3 -8.64 -8.92 0.55
N THR A 4 -8.09 -10.12 0.45
CA THR A 4 -6.84 -10.39 -0.27
C THR A 4 -6.86 -11.76 -0.95
N TYR A 5 -5.83 -12.07 -1.76
CA TYR A 5 -5.68 -13.21 -2.66
C TYR A 5 -6.57 -13.14 -3.90
N ASN A 6 -7.87 -13.19 -3.78
CA ASN A 6 -8.78 -12.84 -4.86
C ASN A 6 -9.09 -11.35 -4.76
N ASP A 7 -9.14 -10.66 -5.89
CA ASP A 7 -9.49 -9.25 -5.92
C ASP A 7 -10.93 -9.06 -5.39
N PRO A 8 -11.15 -8.25 -4.34
CA PRO A 8 -12.47 -8.08 -3.75
C PRO A 8 -13.50 -7.46 -4.71
N VAL A 9 -13.08 -6.82 -5.79
CA VAL A 9 -13.99 -6.28 -6.81
C VAL A 9 -14.79 -7.38 -7.50
N ILE A 10 -14.22 -8.60 -7.67
CA ILE A 10 -14.94 -9.70 -8.32
C ILE A 10 -16.02 -10.36 -7.44
N PHE A 11 -16.05 -10.03 -6.15
CA PHE A 11 -17.08 -10.46 -5.19
C PHE A 11 -17.54 -9.28 -4.32
N ALA A 12 -17.72 -8.11 -4.95
CA ALA A 12 -17.90 -6.83 -4.26
C ALA A 12 -19.09 -6.85 -3.29
N GLU A 13 -20.21 -7.43 -3.66
CA GLU A 13 -21.40 -7.51 -2.79
C GLU A 13 -21.09 -8.30 -1.50
N TYR A 14 -20.40 -9.43 -1.62
CA TYR A 14 -19.99 -10.20 -0.46
C TYR A 14 -18.96 -9.46 0.40
N ALA A 15 -18.01 -8.76 -0.25
CA ALA A 15 -17.02 -7.97 0.46
C ALA A 15 -17.68 -6.81 1.24
N ILE A 16 -18.68 -6.15 0.66
CA ILE A 16 -19.48 -5.10 1.30
C ILE A 16 -20.23 -5.64 2.52
N ASP A 17 -20.96 -6.75 2.38
CA ASP A 17 -21.71 -7.36 3.49
C ASP A 17 -20.77 -7.75 4.64
N VAL A 18 -19.58 -8.30 4.32
CA VAL A 18 -18.56 -8.64 5.33
C VAL A 18 -17.96 -7.39 5.96
N ALA A 19 -17.74 -6.33 5.19
CA ALA A 19 -17.21 -5.07 5.70
C ALA A 19 -18.18 -4.44 6.70
N ASP A 20 -19.47 -4.38 6.40
CA ASP A 20 -20.50 -3.88 7.30
C ASP A 20 -20.54 -4.69 8.60
N ALA A 21 -20.52 -6.01 8.51
CA ALA A 21 -20.46 -6.89 9.68
C ALA A 21 -19.17 -6.73 10.52
N CYS A 22 -18.07 -6.33 9.89
CA CYS A 22 -16.82 -5.96 10.58
C CYS A 22 -16.97 -4.63 11.31
N HIS A 23 -17.51 -3.60 10.64
CA HIS A 23 -17.72 -2.27 11.22
C HIS A 23 -18.65 -2.30 12.44
N GLU A 24 -19.71 -3.11 12.41
CA GLU A 24 -20.57 -3.35 13.59
C GLU A 24 -19.79 -3.86 14.80
N ARG A 25 -18.61 -4.45 14.61
CA ARG A 25 -17.72 -4.99 15.65
C ARG A 25 -16.49 -4.13 15.90
N GLY A 26 -16.42 -2.93 15.31
CA GLY A 26 -15.26 -2.05 15.42
C GLY A 26 -14.00 -2.58 14.70
N ILE A 27 -14.16 -3.49 13.73
CA ILE A 27 -13.06 -4.08 12.97
C ILE A 27 -12.89 -3.29 11.67
N LYS A 28 -11.71 -2.75 11.45
CA LYS A 28 -11.33 -2.04 10.24
C LYS A 28 -11.22 -2.97 9.03
N THR A 29 -11.49 -2.43 7.84
CA THR A 29 -11.51 -3.16 6.57
C THR A 29 -10.47 -2.62 5.59
N VAL A 30 -9.80 -3.52 4.88
CA VAL A 30 -8.76 -3.17 3.91
C VAL A 30 -9.00 -3.96 2.61
N ALA A 31 -9.10 -3.25 1.49
CA ALA A 31 -9.10 -3.87 0.17
C ALA A 31 -7.67 -4.01 -0.36
N VAL A 32 -7.27 -5.24 -0.73
CA VAL A 32 -6.05 -5.49 -1.52
C VAL A 32 -6.51 -5.82 -2.93
N THR A 33 -6.31 -4.90 -3.86
CA THR A 33 -7.00 -4.89 -5.16
C THR A 33 -6.11 -4.40 -6.30
N ALA A 34 -6.41 -4.80 -7.52
CA ALA A 34 -5.84 -4.21 -8.72
C ALA A 34 -6.42 -2.80 -9.04
N GLY A 35 -7.42 -2.36 -8.30
CA GLY A 35 -8.07 -1.07 -8.55
C GLY A 35 -8.85 -1.00 -9.87
N TYR A 36 -9.07 -2.14 -10.53
CA TYR A 36 -9.76 -2.22 -11.81
C TYR A 36 -11.26 -2.36 -11.60
N ILE A 37 -11.94 -1.23 -11.46
CA ILE A 37 -13.36 -1.12 -11.15
C ILE A 37 -13.99 0.00 -11.97
N THR A 38 -15.24 -0.15 -12.37
CA THR A 38 -15.97 0.87 -13.14
C THR A 38 -16.31 2.09 -12.29
N ASP A 39 -16.47 3.24 -12.94
CA ASP A 39 -16.81 4.50 -12.28
C ASP A 39 -18.11 4.42 -11.47
N ASP A 40 -19.09 3.66 -11.98
CA ASP A 40 -20.39 3.48 -11.30
C ASP A 40 -20.30 2.64 -10.03
N ALA A 41 -19.44 1.60 -10.03
CA ALA A 41 -19.31 0.68 -8.90
C ALA A 41 -18.30 1.17 -7.84
N ARG A 42 -17.33 2.01 -8.24
CA ARG A 42 -16.25 2.49 -7.40
C ARG A 42 -16.72 3.18 -6.11
N PRO A 43 -17.65 4.14 -6.14
CA PRO A 43 -18.14 4.81 -4.93
C PRO A 43 -18.83 3.85 -3.97
N GLU A 44 -19.62 2.93 -4.49
CA GLU A 44 -20.32 1.94 -3.67
C GLU A 44 -19.34 1.03 -2.95
N PHE A 45 -18.32 0.52 -3.64
CA PHE A 45 -17.34 -0.39 -3.06
C PHE A 45 -16.47 0.30 -2.00
N TYR A 46 -15.87 1.45 -2.33
CA TYR A 46 -14.88 2.07 -1.43
C TYR A 46 -15.48 2.76 -0.21
N ARG A 47 -16.78 3.12 -0.21
CA ARG A 47 -17.40 3.68 1.00
C ARG A 47 -17.45 2.71 2.18
N HIS A 48 -17.29 1.40 1.94
CA HIS A 48 -17.25 0.34 2.95
C HIS A 48 -15.83 -0.06 3.35
N MET A 49 -14.80 0.60 2.79
CA MET A 49 -13.41 0.30 3.08
C MET A 49 -12.76 1.40 3.90
N ASP A 50 -12.05 1.03 4.97
CA ASP A 50 -11.24 1.98 5.75
C ASP A 50 -9.91 2.26 5.07
N ALA A 51 -9.34 1.26 4.40
CA ALA A 51 -8.09 1.41 3.67
C ALA A 51 -8.03 0.52 2.42
N ALA A 52 -7.05 0.80 1.56
CA ALA A 52 -6.77 -0.01 0.37
C ALA A 52 -5.26 -0.14 0.12
N ASN A 53 -4.83 -1.28 -0.39
CA ASN A 53 -3.57 -1.42 -1.13
C ASN A 53 -3.92 -1.65 -2.59
N VAL A 54 -3.51 -0.72 -3.45
CA VAL A 54 -3.83 -0.76 -4.88
C VAL A 54 -2.60 -1.15 -5.69
N ASP A 55 -2.73 -2.20 -6.47
CA ASP A 55 -1.66 -2.65 -7.36
C ASP A 55 -1.63 -1.84 -8.67
N LEU A 56 -0.74 -0.88 -8.78
CA LEU A 56 -0.37 -0.26 -10.05
C LEU A 56 0.68 -1.15 -10.73
N LYS A 57 0.23 -2.06 -11.61
CA LYS A 57 1.07 -3.12 -12.15
C LYS A 57 2.20 -2.62 -13.06
N ALA A 58 1.95 -1.54 -13.81
CA ALA A 58 2.88 -0.89 -14.73
C ALA A 58 2.37 0.51 -15.11
N PHE A 59 3.16 1.26 -15.87
CA PHE A 59 2.76 2.59 -16.34
C PHE A 59 2.73 2.67 -17.88
N THR A 60 2.28 1.58 -18.52
CA THR A 60 2.06 1.48 -19.97
C THR A 60 0.82 0.65 -20.30
N ASP A 61 0.03 1.09 -21.27
CA ASP A 61 -1.09 0.30 -21.80
C ASP A 61 -0.61 -1.01 -22.43
N ALA A 62 0.55 -1.02 -23.05
CA ALA A 62 1.13 -2.21 -23.66
C ALA A 62 1.32 -3.35 -22.63
N PHE A 63 1.79 -3.02 -21.44
CA PHE A 63 1.89 -4.00 -20.35
C PHE A 63 0.51 -4.47 -19.90
N TYR A 64 -0.40 -3.54 -19.62
CA TYR A 64 -1.75 -3.87 -19.18
C TYR A 64 -2.49 -4.75 -20.18
N HIS A 65 -2.45 -4.41 -21.48
CA HIS A 65 -3.09 -5.22 -22.52
C HIS A 65 -2.49 -6.62 -22.62
N ARG A 66 -1.16 -6.72 -22.62
CA ARG A 66 -0.46 -7.97 -22.89
C ARG A 66 -0.43 -8.93 -21.70
N LEU A 67 -0.20 -8.40 -20.50
CA LEU A 67 0.01 -9.23 -19.29
C LEU A 67 -1.20 -9.25 -18.36
N CYS A 68 -1.94 -8.15 -18.25
CA CYS A 68 -3.08 -8.05 -17.35
C CYS A 68 -4.43 -8.28 -18.06
N PHE A 69 -4.47 -8.26 -19.40
CA PHE A 69 -5.71 -8.29 -20.18
C PHE A 69 -6.69 -7.16 -19.77
N ALA A 70 -6.15 -6.01 -19.46
CA ALA A 70 -6.82 -4.85 -18.89
C ALA A 70 -6.32 -3.55 -19.55
N GLN A 71 -6.72 -2.41 -19.04
CA GLN A 71 -6.31 -1.07 -19.43
C GLN A 71 -5.70 -0.33 -18.22
N LEU A 72 -4.78 0.59 -18.46
CA LEU A 72 -4.14 1.36 -17.38
C LEU A 72 -5.09 2.41 -16.79
N GLU A 73 -5.81 3.16 -17.64
CA GLU A 73 -6.59 4.34 -17.22
C GLU A 73 -7.60 4.06 -16.10
N PRO A 74 -8.41 2.96 -16.09
CA PRO A 74 -9.33 2.69 -15.00
C PRO A 74 -8.65 2.56 -13.63
N VAL A 75 -7.39 2.07 -13.59
CA VAL A 75 -6.61 1.99 -12.35
C VAL A 75 -6.15 3.38 -11.90
N LEU A 76 -5.69 4.21 -12.85
CA LEU A 76 -5.31 5.60 -12.56
C LEU A 76 -6.51 6.42 -12.07
N ASP A 77 -7.70 6.22 -12.66
CA ASP A 77 -8.93 6.87 -12.20
C ASP A 77 -9.33 6.43 -10.79
N THR A 78 -9.13 5.15 -10.47
CA THR A 78 -9.35 4.67 -9.10
C THR A 78 -8.41 5.33 -8.09
N LEU A 79 -7.13 5.47 -8.43
CA LEU A 79 -6.16 6.13 -7.57
C LEU A 79 -6.49 7.62 -7.37
N LYS A 80 -6.87 8.33 -8.45
CA LYS A 80 -7.33 9.73 -8.36
C LYS A 80 -8.58 9.85 -7.49
N TYR A 81 -9.56 8.97 -7.68
CA TYR A 81 -10.78 8.93 -6.88
C TYR A 81 -10.48 8.73 -5.38
N LEU A 82 -9.66 7.73 -5.04
CA LEU A 82 -9.26 7.48 -3.65
C LEU A 82 -8.59 8.71 -3.03
N ARG A 83 -7.74 9.40 -3.79
CA ARG A 83 -6.99 10.56 -3.32
C ARG A 83 -7.85 11.78 -3.09
N HIS A 84 -8.81 12.06 -3.99
CA HIS A 84 -9.48 13.36 -4.06
C HIS A 84 -10.93 13.32 -3.62
N GLU A 85 -11.56 12.16 -3.60
CA GLU A 85 -13.00 12.03 -3.37
C GLU A 85 -13.35 11.16 -2.15
N THR A 86 -12.35 10.59 -1.45
CA THR A 86 -12.56 9.73 -0.30
C THR A 86 -11.65 10.06 0.88
N ASN A 87 -12.00 9.52 2.06
CA ASN A 87 -11.14 9.48 3.23
C ASN A 87 -10.47 8.10 3.43
N VAL A 88 -10.56 7.21 2.46
CA VAL A 88 -9.94 5.88 2.50
C VAL A 88 -8.42 6.07 2.50
N TRP A 89 -7.74 5.57 3.53
CA TRP A 89 -6.28 5.51 3.49
C TRP A 89 -5.84 4.51 2.43
N PHE A 90 -4.90 4.88 1.57
CA PHE A 90 -4.43 3.92 0.58
C PHE A 90 -2.92 3.99 0.36
N GLU A 91 -2.39 2.87 -0.04
CA GLU A 91 -1.00 2.67 -0.45
C GLU A 91 -0.99 2.02 -1.84
N VAL A 92 0.09 2.23 -2.57
CA VAL A 92 0.24 1.67 -3.92
C VAL A 92 1.37 0.66 -3.94
N THR A 93 1.17 -0.46 -4.65
CA THR A 93 2.19 -1.49 -4.84
C THR A 93 2.47 -1.71 -6.32
N THR A 94 3.74 -1.79 -6.70
CA THR A 94 4.19 -2.14 -8.05
C THR A 94 5.18 -3.30 -7.98
N LEU A 95 4.78 -4.45 -8.52
CA LEU A 95 5.68 -5.59 -8.71
C LEU A 95 6.55 -5.32 -9.92
N LEU A 96 7.84 -5.12 -9.72
CA LEU A 96 8.77 -4.89 -10.83
C LEU A 96 9.22 -6.22 -11.46
N ILE A 97 9.01 -6.37 -12.76
CA ILE A 97 9.35 -7.55 -13.54
C ILE A 97 10.44 -7.17 -14.52
N PRO A 98 11.66 -7.79 -14.47
CA PRO A 98 12.76 -7.43 -15.33
C PRO A 98 12.43 -7.47 -16.82
N GLY A 99 12.68 -6.35 -17.52
CA GLY A 99 12.43 -6.19 -18.95
C GLY A 99 10.97 -5.97 -19.33
N GLU A 100 10.05 -5.84 -18.36
CA GLU A 100 8.62 -5.62 -18.63
C GLU A 100 8.16 -4.21 -18.20
N ASN A 101 8.43 -3.82 -16.95
CA ASN A 101 7.98 -2.54 -16.36
C ASN A 101 9.06 -1.87 -15.50
N ASP A 102 10.34 -2.24 -15.66
CA ASP A 102 11.44 -1.78 -14.84
C ASP A 102 12.38 -0.78 -15.53
N SER A 103 11.97 -0.22 -16.69
CA SER A 103 12.79 0.77 -17.40
C SER A 103 12.77 2.13 -16.70
N ASP A 104 13.92 2.82 -16.68
CA ASP A 104 14.02 4.16 -16.07
C ASP A 104 13.00 5.14 -16.66
N ALA A 105 12.81 5.09 -17.99
CA ALA A 105 11.87 5.97 -18.66
C ALA A 105 10.42 5.77 -18.20
N GLU A 106 10.01 4.53 -17.95
CA GLU A 106 8.68 4.22 -17.42
C GLU A 106 8.57 4.63 -15.94
N LEU A 107 9.56 4.29 -15.12
CA LEU A 107 9.61 4.64 -13.71
C LEU A 107 9.58 6.16 -13.49
N HIS A 108 10.29 6.94 -14.30
CA HIS A 108 10.23 8.40 -14.26
C HIS A 108 8.83 8.94 -14.57
N ARG A 109 8.19 8.47 -15.66
CA ARG A 109 6.82 8.89 -16.01
C ARG A 109 5.81 8.52 -14.93
N ALA A 110 5.92 7.30 -14.41
CA ALA A 110 5.06 6.85 -13.32
C ALA A 110 5.23 7.71 -12.06
N ALA A 111 6.47 8.02 -11.67
CA ALA A 111 6.76 8.82 -10.50
C ALA A 111 6.34 10.30 -10.67
N GLU A 112 6.45 10.86 -11.87
CA GLU A 112 5.94 12.20 -12.20
C GLU A 112 4.42 12.25 -12.06
N TRP A 113 3.72 11.32 -12.71
CA TRP A 113 2.27 11.21 -12.61
C TRP A 113 1.80 11.03 -11.16
N PHE A 114 2.48 10.18 -10.40
CA PHE A 114 2.19 9.91 -8.99
C PHE A 114 2.31 11.19 -8.15
N ALA A 115 3.40 11.93 -8.29
CA ALA A 115 3.63 13.17 -7.58
C ALA A 115 2.58 14.25 -7.93
N GLU A 116 2.21 14.36 -9.20
CA GLU A 116 1.26 15.35 -9.71
C GLU A 116 -0.19 15.03 -9.30
N ASN A 117 -0.59 13.75 -9.28
CA ASN A 117 -1.99 13.36 -9.09
C ASN A 117 -2.30 12.86 -7.68
N LEU A 118 -1.34 12.23 -6.98
CA LEU A 118 -1.54 11.66 -5.65
C LEU A 118 -0.82 12.45 -4.55
N GLY A 119 0.20 13.20 -4.92
CA GLY A 119 1.02 13.99 -4.00
C GLY A 119 2.13 13.18 -3.34
N PRO A 120 2.95 13.84 -2.47
CA PRO A 120 4.17 13.25 -1.94
C PRO A 120 3.96 12.22 -0.84
N ASP A 121 2.77 12.17 -0.23
CA ASP A 121 2.53 11.48 1.03
C ASP A 121 1.84 10.12 0.90
N VAL A 122 1.42 9.74 -0.30
CA VAL A 122 0.87 8.39 -0.54
C VAL A 122 2.03 7.38 -0.60
N PRO A 123 2.01 6.32 0.22
CA PRO A 123 3.07 5.32 0.21
C PRO A 123 3.09 4.52 -1.10
N TRP A 124 4.30 4.32 -1.64
CA TRP A 124 4.50 3.51 -2.84
C TRP A 124 5.53 2.41 -2.60
N HIS A 125 5.13 1.16 -2.82
CA HIS A 125 5.94 -0.03 -2.59
C HIS A 125 6.39 -0.64 -3.91
N PHE A 126 7.70 -0.73 -4.14
CA PHE A 126 8.29 -1.51 -5.22
C PHE A 126 8.67 -2.88 -4.71
N THR A 127 8.07 -3.93 -5.25
CA THR A 127 8.29 -5.31 -4.80
C THR A 127 9.00 -6.15 -5.85
N ALA A 128 9.86 -7.06 -5.41
CA ALA A 128 10.59 -7.96 -6.30
C ALA A 128 9.68 -9.08 -6.84
N PHE A 129 9.73 -9.28 -8.14
CA PHE A 129 9.13 -10.43 -8.81
C PHE A 129 10.00 -11.68 -8.59
N HIS A 130 9.34 -12.82 -8.37
CA HIS A 130 9.93 -14.14 -8.41
C HIS A 130 9.32 -14.92 -9.59
N PRO A 131 10.15 -15.59 -10.44
CA PRO A 131 9.65 -16.39 -11.54
C PRO A 131 8.80 -17.55 -11.04
N ASP A 132 7.54 -17.58 -11.50
CA ASP A 132 6.59 -18.60 -11.12
C ASP A 132 5.56 -18.84 -12.23
N PHE A 133 4.82 -19.96 -12.14
CA PHE A 133 3.75 -20.36 -13.04
C PHE A 133 4.12 -20.23 -14.52
N LYS A 134 3.55 -19.26 -15.25
CA LYS A 134 3.75 -19.04 -16.69
C LYS A 134 4.86 -18.05 -17.05
N MET A 135 5.52 -17.45 -16.04
CA MET A 135 6.59 -16.47 -16.21
C MET A 135 7.95 -16.98 -15.73
N LEU A 136 8.26 -18.25 -16.08
CA LEU A 136 9.55 -18.88 -15.74
C LEU A 136 10.69 -18.44 -16.67
N ASP A 137 10.37 -17.73 -17.73
CA ASP A 137 11.30 -17.15 -18.71
C ASP A 137 11.92 -15.80 -18.23
N LYS A 138 11.42 -15.25 -17.13
CA LYS A 138 11.94 -14.01 -16.54
C LYS A 138 12.84 -14.31 -15.35
N PRO A 139 13.93 -13.56 -15.17
CA PRO A 139 14.74 -13.69 -13.97
C PRO A 139 14.03 -13.06 -12.75
N HIS A 140 14.44 -13.47 -11.56
CA HIS A 140 14.10 -12.79 -10.31
C HIS A 140 14.55 -11.32 -10.36
N THR A 141 13.76 -10.40 -9.80
CA THR A 141 14.13 -8.97 -9.75
C THR A 141 15.30 -8.74 -8.82
N PRO A 142 16.43 -8.20 -9.31
CA PRO A 142 17.55 -7.84 -8.46
C PRO A 142 17.19 -6.74 -7.47
N ALA A 143 17.71 -6.79 -6.24
CA ALA A 143 17.49 -5.75 -5.23
C ALA A 143 17.87 -4.34 -5.74
N GLY A 144 18.96 -4.22 -6.52
CA GLY A 144 19.38 -2.96 -7.12
C GLY A 144 18.35 -2.33 -8.07
N THR A 145 17.47 -3.12 -8.69
CA THR A 145 16.34 -2.59 -9.50
C THR A 145 15.33 -1.87 -8.62
N LEU A 146 15.02 -2.44 -7.44
CA LEU A 146 14.11 -1.81 -6.49
C LEU A 146 14.70 -0.54 -5.87
N THR A 147 15.98 -0.59 -5.49
CA THR A 147 16.71 0.58 -4.97
C THR A 147 16.68 1.73 -5.99
N ARG A 148 16.98 1.44 -7.26
CA ARG A 148 16.92 2.42 -8.36
C ARG A 148 15.50 3.00 -8.54
N ALA A 149 14.47 2.16 -8.54
CA ALA A 149 13.09 2.61 -8.65
C ALA A 149 12.70 3.52 -7.47
N ARG A 150 13.10 3.16 -6.25
CA ARG A 150 12.92 3.98 -5.05
C ARG A 150 13.62 5.33 -5.17
N GLU A 151 14.86 5.38 -5.64
CA GLU A 151 15.62 6.61 -5.85
C GLU A 151 14.96 7.52 -6.92
N ILE A 152 14.49 6.95 -8.03
CA ILE A 152 13.74 7.68 -9.06
C ILE A 152 12.48 8.30 -8.45
N ALA A 153 11.67 7.54 -7.75
CA ALA A 153 10.45 8.03 -7.13
C ALA A 153 10.74 9.14 -6.10
N ARG A 154 11.72 8.95 -5.24
CA ARG A 154 12.16 9.99 -4.28
C ARG A 154 12.70 11.25 -4.95
N SER A 155 13.35 11.13 -6.09
CA SER A 155 13.83 12.29 -6.86
C SER A 155 12.70 13.18 -7.40
N LYS A 156 11.46 12.66 -7.46
CA LYS A 156 10.25 13.41 -7.82
C LYS A 156 9.52 13.98 -6.59
N GLY A 157 10.12 13.91 -5.41
CA GLY A 157 9.59 14.48 -4.17
C GLY A 157 8.68 13.54 -3.38
N LEU A 158 8.59 12.26 -3.73
CA LEU A 158 7.80 11.29 -2.96
C LEU A 158 8.50 10.95 -1.64
N HIS A 159 7.76 11.01 -0.54
CA HIS A 159 8.29 10.85 0.80
C HIS A 159 8.38 9.38 1.23
N TYR A 160 7.34 8.60 0.98
CA TYR A 160 7.17 7.26 1.50
C TYR A 160 7.29 6.21 0.39
N VAL A 161 8.53 5.90 0.00
CA VAL A 161 8.82 4.92 -1.05
C VAL A 161 9.59 3.75 -0.47
N TYR A 162 9.05 2.55 -0.63
CA TYR A 162 9.55 1.34 0.00
C TYR A 162 9.98 0.28 -1.00
N THR A 163 10.90 -0.60 -0.56
CA THR A 163 11.24 -1.84 -1.25
C THR A 163 10.66 -3.04 -0.51
N GLY A 164 10.19 -4.05 -1.23
CA GLY A 164 9.57 -5.25 -0.67
C GLY A 164 9.99 -6.54 -1.37
N ASN A 165 9.73 -7.67 -0.74
CA ASN A 165 10.15 -9.01 -1.17
C ASN A 165 11.67 -9.18 -1.30
N VAL A 166 12.44 -8.33 -0.63
CA VAL A 166 13.90 -8.38 -0.52
C VAL A 166 14.33 -8.03 0.89
N HIS A 167 15.49 -8.48 1.31
CA HIS A 167 16.14 -8.00 2.52
C HIS A 167 16.82 -6.66 2.22
N ASP A 168 16.14 -5.58 2.51
CA ASP A 168 16.63 -4.21 2.37
C ASP A 168 16.08 -3.37 3.53
N ARG A 169 16.85 -3.30 4.61
CA ARG A 169 16.47 -2.59 5.83
C ARG A 169 16.31 -1.10 5.58
N GLU A 170 17.12 -0.50 4.72
CA GLU A 170 17.00 0.93 4.38
C GLU A 170 15.72 1.21 3.58
N GLY A 171 15.49 0.43 2.53
CA GLY A 171 14.31 0.58 1.67
C GLY A 171 13.02 0.13 2.33
N GLY A 172 13.07 -0.80 3.30
CA GLY A 172 11.89 -1.26 4.06
C GLY A 172 11.50 -0.33 5.20
N SER A 173 12.40 0.54 5.68
CA SER A 173 12.18 1.43 6.82
C SER A 173 11.53 2.75 6.43
N THR A 174 10.84 3.39 7.40
CA THR A 174 10.22 4.71 7.23
C THR A 174 11.15 5.79 7.76
N TRP A 175 11.37 6.83 6.94
CA TRP A 175 12.24 7.96 7.24
C TRP A 175 11.43 9.26 7.28
N CYS A 176 11.80 10.17 8.17
CA CYS A 176 11.15 11.46 8.32
C CYS A 176 11.41 12.37 7.11
N PRO A 177 10.37 12.87 6.41
CA PRO A 177 10.56 13.80 5.31
C PRO A 177 11.18 15.13 5.76
N GLY A 178 10.94 15.53 7.02
CA GLY A 178 11.43 16.82 7.53
C GLY A 178 12.91 16.81 7.93
N CYS A 179 13.39 15.78 8.61
CA CYS A 179 14.77 15.75 9.13
C CYS A 179 15.62 14.59 8.61
N GLY A 180 15.06 13.67 7.83
CA GLY A 180 15.76 12.47 7.34
C GLY A 180 16.03 11.42 8.41
N GLY A 181 15.56 11.58 9.64
CA GLY A 181 15.75 10.62 10.73
C GLY A 181 14.91 9.35 10.56
N LEU A 182 15.41 8.23 11.09
CA LEU A 182 14.69 6.96 11.09
C LEU A 182 13.45 7.06 11.99
N LEU A 183 12.28 6.71 11.46
CA LEU A 183 11.00 6.71 12.18
C LEU A 183 10.57 5.32 12.60
N ILE A 184 10.50 4.39 11.62
CA ILE A 184 10.12 3.01 11.87
C ILE A 184 11.12 2.12 11.15
N GLU A 185 11.88 1.37 11.91
CA GLU A 185 12.80 0.39 11.37
C GLU A 185 12.06 -0.91 11.05
N ARG A 186 12.31 -1.42 9.84
CA ARG A 186 11.76 -2.70 9.39
C ARG A 186 12.86 -3.55 8.76
N ASP A 187 12.93 -4.79 9.20
CA ASP A 187 13.65 -5.85 8.51
C ASP A 187 12.69 -7.02 8.31
N TRP A 188 12.14 -7.11 7.12
CA TRP A 188 11.09 -8.08 6.78
C TRP A 188 9.86 -7.92 7.70
N TYR A 189 9.57 -8.87 8.58
CA TYR A 189 8.47 -8.82 9.56
C TYR A 189 8.91 -8.32 10.94
N GLU A 190 10.18 -7.99 11.13
CA GLU A 190 10.69 -7.50 12.41
C GLU A 190 10.66 -5.97 12.44
N LEU A 191 10.08 -5.42 13.52
CA LEU A 191 10.10 -4.00 13.82
C LEU A 191 11.21 -3.71 14.82
N GLY A 192 12.17 -2.89 14.40
CA GLY A 192 13.24 -2.40 15.24
C GLY A 192 12.89 -1.09 15.96
N GLU A 193 13.67 -0.04 15.71
CA GLU A 193 13.46 1.28 16.31
C GLU A 193 12.10 1.87 15.93
N TRP A 194 11.51 2.61 16.88
CA TRP A 194 10.24 3.30 16.72
C TRP A 194 10.34 4.71 17.28
N ASN A 195 10.42 5.70 16.38
CA ASN A 195 10.66 7.12 16.70
C ASN A 195 9.46 7.99 16.31
N LEU A 196 8.25 7.43 16.35
CA LEU A 196 6.99 8.17 16.23
C LEU A 196 6.38 8.45 17.59
N GLU A 197 5.75 9.61 17.72
CA GLU A 197 4.89 9.98 18.83
C GLU A 197 3.46 10.17 18.31
N PRO A 198 2.43 9.76 19.07
CA PRO A 198 1.05 10.09 18.76
C PRO A 198 0.87 11.61 18.75
N ASN A 199 0.18 12.15 17.78
CA ASN A 199 -0.21 13.56 17.81
C ASN A 199 -1.42 13.74 18.72
N SER A 200 -1.19 14.15 19.96
CA SER A 200 -2.23 14.37 20.97
C SER A 200 -3.12 15.60 20.72
N GLN A 201 -2.91 16.35 19.63
CA GLN A 201 -3.63 17.59 19.34
C GLN A 201 -4.75 17.47 18.32
N THR A 202 -4.95 16.29 17.71
CA THR A 202 -6.02 16.10 16.73
C THR A 202 -7.15 15.23 17.29
N GLU A 203 -8.32 15.86 17.51
CA GLU A 203 -9.58 15.17 17.85
C GLU A 203 -10.17 14.34 16.67
N LEU A 204 -9.53 14.34 15.52
CA LEU A 204 -9.95 13.59 14.33
C LEU A 204 -9.34 12.19 14.34
N SER A 205 -10.14 11.20 14.02
CA SER A 205 -9.90 9.76 14.04
C SER A 205 -8.77 9.20 13.14
N ALA A 206 -7.95 10.08 12.55
CA ALA A 206 -6.67 9.75 11.93
C ALA A 206 -5.58 10.40 12.80
N SER A 207 -5.07 9.67 13.78
CA SER A 207 -3.93 10.13 14.58
C SER A 207 -2.70 10.20 13.67
N LEU A 208 -2.37 11.41 13.21
CA LEU A 208 -1.11 11.66 12.53
C LEU A 208 0.01 11.43 13.53
N GLY A 209 0.93 10.52 13.23
CA GLY A 209 2.15 10.37 14.01
C GLY A 209 3.06 11.59 13.82
N GLN A 210 3.85 11.91 14.81
CA GLN A 210 4.88 12.96 14.72
C GLN A 210 6.26 12.35 14.85
N CYS A 211 7.21 12.93 14.13
CA CYS A 211 8.62 12.61 14.30
C CYS A 211 9.10 13.08 15.69
N ARG A 212 9.54 12.16 16.52
CA ARG A 212 10.04 12.45 17.87
C ARG A 212 11.21 13.45 17.88
N SER A 213 12.01 13.49 16.79
CA SER A 213 13.21 14.32 16.71
C SER A 213 12.94 15.76 16.26
N CYS A 214 11.97 16.00 15.37
CA CYS A 214 11.74 17.34 14.79
C CYS A 214 10.29 17.79 14.81
N GLY A 215 9.34 16.99 15.30
CA GLY A 215 7.92 17.33 15.35
C GLY A 215 7.20 17.34 14.00
N HIS A 216 7.85 16.91 12.90
CA HIS A 216 7.22 16.85 11.59
C HIS A 216 6.07 15.84 11.61
N GLU A 217 4.91 16.25 11.10
CA GLU A 217 3.74 15.36 10.98
C GLU A 217 3.98 14.30 9.91
N ILE A 218 3.66 13.04 10.24
CA ILE A 218 3.89 11.90 9.37
C ILE A 218 2.54 11.42 8.85
N ALA A 219 2.38 11.37 7.53
CA ALA A 219 1.19 10.83 6.92
C ALA A 219 1.04 9.34 7.24
N GLY A 220 -0.14 8.95 7.71
CA GLY A 220 -0.42 7.58 8.12
C GLY A 220 -1.59 7.50 9.09
N VAL A 221 -2.04 6.29 9.35
CA VAL A 221 -3.00 5.97 10.40
C VAL A 221 -2.25 5.20 11.49
N PHE A 222 -2.09 5.81 12.65
CA PHE A 222 -1.30 5.24 13.75
C PHE A 222 -2.17 5.04 14.97
N GLU A 223 -1.96 3.94 15.67
CA GLU A 223 -2.56 3.70 17.01
C GLU A 223 -1.69 4.35 18.10
N GLU A 224 -2.29 4.62 19.26
CA GLU A 224 -1.61 5.21 20.42
C GLU A 224 -0.46 4.34 20.95
N VAL A 225 -0.56 3.03 20.76
CA VAL A 225 0.41 2.06 21.27
C VAL A 225 0.97 1.27 20.11
N ARG A 226 2.30 1.16 20.08
CA ARG A 226 3.00 0.28 19.12
C ARG A 226 2.45 -1.15 19.24
N GLY A 227 2.04 -1.73 18.10
CA GLY A 227 1.65 -3.14 18.04
C GLY A 227 2.81 -4.08 18.38
N ASP A 228 2.49 -5.20 19.02
CA ASP A 228 3.44 -6.28 19.27
C ASP A 228 3.49 -7.19 18.05
N TRP A 229 4.34 -6.82 17.09
CA TRP A 229 4.53 -7.50 15.82
C TRP A 229 5.82 -8.32 15.85
N GLY A 230 5.83 -9.45 15.19
CA GLY A 230 7.03 -10.26 15.04
C GLY A 230 6.83 -11.37 14.02
N ALA A 231 7.90 -12.10 13.70
CA ALA A 231 7.90 -13.23 12.79
C ALA A 231 7.03 -14.42 13.27
N ARG A 232 6.55 -14.38 14.51
CA ARG A 232 5.69 -15.43 15.07
C ARG A 232 4.25 -15.25 14.62
N ARG A 233 3.75 -16.22 13.88
CA ARG A 233 2.31 -16.35 13.63
C ARG A 233 1.64 -16.72 14.96
N LEU A 234 0.85 -15.79 15.50
CA LEU A 234 0.01 -16.05 16.65
C LEU A 234 -1.30 -16.68 16.16
N PRO A 235 -1.72 -17.83 16.73
CA PRO A 235 -3.01 -18.40 16.36
C PRO A 235 -4.13 -17.47 16.84
N VAL A 236 -4.96 -17.02 15.92
CA VAL A 236 -6.21 -16.32 16.26
C VAL A 236 -7.15 -17.33 16.89
N ARG A 237 -7.38 -17.22 18.20
CA ARG A 237 -8.42 -18.00 18.86
C ARG A 237 -9.76 -17.32 18.59
N MET A 238 -10.54 -17.94 17.71
CA MET A 238 -11.95 -17.60 17.57
C MET A 238 -12.61 -17.93 18.91
N GLY A 239 -12.97 -16.91 19.69
CA GLY A 239 -13.69 -17.09 20.93
C GLY A 239 -15.02 -17.80 20.64
N THR A 240 -15.28 -18.87 21.34
CA THR A 240 -16.63 -19.50 21.40
C THR A 240 -17.55 -18.60 22.23
N ALA A 241 -17.80 -17.38 21.76
CA ALA A 241 -18.83 -16.52 22.33
C ALA A 241 -20.20 -17.05 21.82
N GLY A 242 -20.82 -17.95 22.62
CA GLY A 242 -22.25 -18.09 22.66
C GLY A 242 -22.95 -18.60 21.39
N LEU A 243 -22.63 -19.82 20.93
CA LEU A 243 -23.63 -20.66 20.29
C LEU A 243 -24.46 -21.32 21.39
N THR A 244 -25.40 -20.59 21.96
CA THR A 244 -26.56 -21.21 22.61
C THR A 244 -27.62 -21.39 21.53
N CYS A 245 -27.89 -22.65 21.20
CA CYS A 245 -29.08 -23.07 20.42
C CYS A 245 -30.35 -22.62 21.14
#